data_f2360e54af69387bf6a9fdc736201e54
#
_entry.id   f2360e54af69387bf6a9fdc736201e54
#
_cell.length_a   1.000
_cell.length_b   1.000
_cell.length_c   1.000
_cell.angle_alpha   90.00
_cell.angle_beta   90.00
_cell.angle_gamma   90.00
#
_symmetry.space_group_name_H-M   'P 1'
#
loop_
_entity.id
_entity.type
_entity.pdbx_description
1 polymer ?
#
loop_
_entity_poly.entity_id
_entity_poly.type
_entity_poly.pdbx_seq_one_letter_code
_entity_poly.pdbx_strand_id
1 'polypeptide(L)'
;GGGIAESEDELDEIVNKGLKYSLIGQALIERSVAGWKEIEFEVLRDAADNCITVCSMENLDPVGVHTGDSIVAAPAQTLSDREVQLLRQASIDIVRELGVRGGCNVQLALDPNSERYYVIEVNPRVSRSSALASKATGYPIAKVSSKIAIGYNLDEIQNAVTKKTTACFEPSIDYVVLKFPRWPFDKFVTADRTLGTQMKATGEVMAIERTLEAAMLKAIRSLEIGLTHLEMPELKELSDEEIRARISKIDDERIFVVAEALRRGVSLEEIHEITMIDRWFLQKILNIVKMETVLKTEPMTKEIMRKAKRMGFADVVIGEYIGKQMMEVRAMRKDWGIIPTY
;
A
#
# COMPACT_ATOMS: atom_id res chain seq x y z
N GLY A 1 -8.57 18.50 8.68
CA GLY A 1 -8.51 18.34 7.21
C GLY A 1 -7.49 19.27 6.62
N GLY A 2 -7.03 18.99 5.41
CA GLY A 2 -6.07 19.77 4.65
C GLY A 2 -6.47 19.84 3.20
N GLY A 3 -5.69 20.54 2.38
CA GLY A 3 -5.83 20.64 0.94
C GLY A 3 -4.51 21.07 0.31
N ILE A 4 -4.42 20.93 -0.99
CA ILE A 4 -3.30 21.40 -1.79
C ILE A 4 -3.84 22.56 -2.63
N ALA A 5 -3.14 23.70 -2.63
CA ALA A 5 -3.47 24.86 -3.44
C ALA A 5 -2.47 25.00 -4.59
N GLU A 6 -2.98 25.20 -5.80
CA GLU A 6 -2.17 25.45 -7.01
C GLU A 6 -2.26 26.92 -7.45
N SER A 7 -3.15 27.71 -6.81
CA SER A 7 -3.33 29.13 -7.04
C SER A 7 -3.55 29.91 -5.73
N GLU A 8 -3.41 31.23 -5.77
CA GLU A 8 -3.70 32.10 -4.60
C GLU A 8 -5.17 32.04 -4.20
N ASP A 9 -6.08 31.99 -5.16
CA ASP A 9 -7.53 31.91 -4.88
C ASP A 9 -7.87 30.59 -4.17
N GLU A 10 -7.30 29.47 -4.61
CA GLU A 10 -7.46 28.16 -3.94
C GLU A 10 -6.85 28.16 -2.53
N LEU A 11 -5.68 28.82 -2.36
CA LEU A 11 -5.06 28.94 -1.05
C LEU A 11 -5.96 29.69 -0.09
N ASP A 12 -6.53 30.82 -0.52
CA ASP A 12 -7.46 31.61 0.29
C ASP A 12 -8.71 30.80 0.67
N GLU A 13 -9.29 30.07 -0.27
CA GLU A 13 -10.45 29.23 0.00
C GLU A 13 -10.13 28.13 1.04
N ILE A 14 -9.04 27.39 0.83
CA ILE A 14 -8.63 26.29 1.70
C ILE A 14 -8.27 26.80 3.09
N VAL A 15 -7.53 27.91 3.21
CA VAL A 15 -7.13 28.52 4.48
C VAL A 15 -8.36 29.03 5.23
N ASN A 16 -9.25 29.75 4.58
CA ASN A 16 -10.50 30.24 5.20
C ASN A 16 -11.37 29.10 5.72
N LYS A 17 -11.49 28.02 4.95
CA LYS A 17 -12.17 26.80 5.39
C LYS A 17 -11.46 26.16 6.57
N GLY A 18 -10.14 26.07 6.53
CA GLY A 18 -9.32 25.53 7.64
C GLY A 18 -9.50 26.34 8.92
N LEU A 19 -9.41 27.66 8.86
CA LEU A 19 -9.60 28.56 10.00
C LEU A 19 -11.00 28.43 10.60
N LYS A 20 -12.04 28.27 9.76
CA LYS A 20 -13.41 28.09 10.23
C LYS A 20 -13.61 26.82 11.05
N TYR A 21 -12.91 25.75 10.72
CA TYR A 21 -13.01 24.45 11.42
C TYR A 21 -11.93 24.25 12.50
N SER A 22 -10.92 25.11 12.56
CA SER A 22 -9.88 25.05 13.57
C SER A 22 -10.41 25.50 14.93
N LEU A 23 -10.25 24.65 15.96
CA LEU A 23 -10.68 24.96 17.32
C LEU A 23 -9.88 26.12 17.94
N ILE A 24 -8.66 26.36 17.43
CA ILE A 24 -7.74 27.40 17.93
C ILE A 24 -7.58 28.56 16.95
N GLY A 25 -8.33 28.55 15.81
CA GLY A 25 -8.28 29.60 14.80
C GLY A 25 -6.95 29.72 14.05
N GLN A 26 -6.23 28.59 13.90
CA GLN A 26 -4.93 28.56 13.21
C GLN A 26 -4.95 27.54 12.06
N ALA A 27 -4.19 27.80 11.01
CA ALA A 27 -3.91 26.92 9.91
C ALA A 27 -2.39 26.83 9.69
N LEU A 28 -1.90 25.62 9.42
CA LEU A 28 -0.51 25.40 9.03
C LEU A 28 -0.42 25.45 7.49
N ILE A 29 0.52 26.22 6.98
CA ILE A 29 0.80 26.33 5.54
C ILE A 29 2.21 25.82 5.32
N GLU A 30 2.33 24.80 4.45
CA GLU A 30 3.61 24.14 4.18
C GLU A 30 3.85 24.09 2.67
N ARG A 31 5.12 23.92 2.30
CA ARG A 31 5.47 23.63 0.91
C ARG A 31 4.91 22.29 0.50
N SER A 32 4.20 22.25 -0.63
CA SER A 32 3.72 20.98 -1.20
C SER A 32 4.88 20.07 -1.59
N VAL A 33 4.76 18.81 -1.22
CA VAL A 33 5.62 17.68 -1.65
C VAL A 33 4.79 16.64 -2.41
N ALA A 34 3.71 17.07 -3.06
CA ALA A 34 2.91 16.21 -3.91
C ALA A 34 3.80 15.51 -4.96
N GLY A 35 3.54 14.24 -5.22
CA GLY A 35 4.33 13.43 -6.13
C GLY A 35 5.58 12.77 -5.51
N TRP A 36 5.95 13.11 -4.26
CA TRP A 36 7.04 12.41 -3.57
C TRP A 36 6.57 11.05 -3.05
N LYS A 37 7.53 10.14 -2.80
CA LYS A 37 7.22 8.83 -2.19
C LYS A 37 6.77 9.03 -0.75
N GLU A 38 5.72 8.35 -0.33
CA GLU A 38 5.27 8.33 1.07
C GLU A 38 5.72 7.04 1.73
N ILE A 39 6.54 7.19 2.78
CA ILE A 39 7.16 6.10 3.52
C ILE A 39 6.78 6.23 4.99
N GLU A 40 6.42 5.11 5.59
CA GLU A 40 6.06 5.05 7.00
C GLU A 40 6.97 4.09 7.76
N PHE A 41 7.28 4.44 9.01
CA PHE A 41 7.92 3.54 9.97
C PHE A 41 7.08 3.41 11.24
N GLU A 42 6.85 2.18 11.66
CA GLU A 42 6.32 1.89 12.99
C GLU A 42 7.48 1.68 13.95
N VAL A 43 7.57 2.55 14.94
CA VAL A 43 8.67 2.62 15.91
C VAL A 43 8.16 2.30 17.31
N LEU A 44 8.96 1.58 18.08
CA LEU A 44 8.71 1.34 19.51
C LEU A 44 9.92 1.81 20.32
N ARG A 45 9.66 2.53 21.41
CA ARG A 45 10.69 2.97 22.34
C ARG A 45 10.23 2.81 23.79
N ASP A 46 11.14 2.34 24.66
CA ASP A 46 10.89 2.20 26.10
C ASP A 46 11.55 3.31 26.94
N ALA A 47 11.48 3.18 28.26
CA ALA A 47 12.05 4.15 29.20
C ALA A 47 13.59 4.08 29.31
N ALA A 48 14.20 2.92 28.94
CA ALA A 48 15.64 2.71 28.93
C ALA A 48 16.31 3.11 27.62
N ASP A 49 15.54 3.75 26.71
CA ASP A 49 15.96 4.16 25.37
C ASP A 49 16.24 2.99 24.39
N ASN A 50 15.76 1.78 24.70
CA ASN A 50 15.71 0.77 23.66
C ASN A 50 14.68 1.22 22.60
N CYS A 51 15.14 1.37 21.36
CA CYS A 51 14.33 1.89 20.27
C CYS A 51 14.49 1.00 19.03
N ILE A 52 13.36 0.51 18.51
CA ILE A 52 13.34 -0.40 17.36
C ILE A 52 12.34 0.08 16.31
N THR A 53 12.58 -0.29 15.04
CA THR A 53 11.60 -0.19 13.96
C THR A 53 10.95 -1.55 13.75
N VAL A 54 9.63 -1.60 13.85
CA VAL A 54 8.89 -2.86 13.70
C VAL A 54 8.65 -3.18 12.22
N CYS A 55 8.34 -2.16 11.43
CA CYS A 55 8.03 -2.32 10.02
C CYS A 55 8.24 -1.00 9.28
N SER A 56 8.76 -1.09 8.05
CA SER A 56 8.66 -0.04 7.05
C SER A 56 7.47 -0.32 6.13
N MET A 57 6.82 0.73 5.67
CA MET A 57 5.69 0.65 4.74
C MET A 57 5.84 1.72 3.67
N GLU A 58 5.36 1.43 2.47
CA GLU A 58 5.42 2.34 1.32
C GLU A 58 4.07 2.41 0.64
N ASN A 59 3.59 3.63 0.41
CA ASN A 59 2.37 3.87 -0.33
C ASN A 59 2.62 3.72 -1.83
N LEU A 60 1.71 3.05 -2.53
CA LEU A 60 1.73 2.98 -4.00
C LEU A 60 1.41 4.34 -4.61
N ASP A 61 0.44 5.06 -4.03
CA ASP A 61 0.14 6.42 -4.41
C ASP A 61 1.18 7.38 -3.81
N PRO A 62 1.63 8.37 -4.58
CA PRO A 62 2.52 9.39 -4.05
C PRO A 62 1.83 10.29 -3.02
N VAL A 63 2.61 11.11 -2.31
CA VAL A 63 2.09 12.13 -1.38
C VAL A 63 1.02 12.99 -2.05
N GLY A 64 -0.09 13.18 -1.36
CA GLY A 64 -1.30 13.88 -1.85
C GLY A 64 -2.57 13.05 -1.64
N VAL A 65 -2.45 11.74 -1.51
CA VAL A 65 -3.52 10.82 -1.12
C VAL A 65 -3.33 10.43 0.34
N HIS A 66 -4.37 10.52 1.15
CA HIS A 66 -4.29 10.11 2.56
C HIS A 66 -3.86 8.64 2.67
N THR A 67 -2.91 8.33 3.56
CA THR A 67 -2.37 6.97 3.70
C THR A 67 -3.46 5.91 3.97
N GLY A 68 -4.57 6.29 4.62
CA GLY A 68 -5.74 5.42 4.81
C GLY A 68 -6.43 5.02 3.51
N ASP A 69 -6.32 5.85 2.46
CA ASP A 69 -6.88 5.62 1.13
C ASP A 69 -5.87 5.08 0.12
N SER A 70 -4.59 4.98 0.48
CA SER A 70 -3.56 4.42 -0.38
C SER A 70 -3.47 2.90 -0.28
N ILE A 71 -3.08 2.26 -1.39
CA ILE A 71 -2.57 0.88 -1.38
C ILE A 71 -1.17 0.93 -0.77
N VAL A 72 -0.91 0.11 0.26
CA VAL A 72 0.36 0.15 0.99
C VAL A 72 1.04 -1.21 0.97
N ALA A 73 2.32 -1.21 0.60
CA ALA A 73 3.18 -2.39 0.66
C ALA A 73 4.04 -2.39 1.92
N ALA A 74 4.22 -3.53 2.54
CA ALA A 74 5.14 -3.77 3.65
C ALA A 74 5.97 -5.03 3.37
N PRO A 75 7.31 -4.97 3.54
CA PRO A 75 8.13 -3.78 3.79
C PRO A 75 8.13 -2.82 2.59
N ALA A 76 8.72 -1.62 2.74
CA ALA A 76 8.97 -0.71 1.62
C ALA A 76 9.73 -1.43 0.50
N GLN A 77 9.34 -1.21 -0.76
CA GLN A 77 9.77 -2.04 -1.90
C GLN A 77 10.75 -1.33 -2.83
N THR A 78 10.70 0.00 -2.90
CA THR A 78 11.43 0.77 -3.91
C THR A 78 12.64 1.52 -3.36
N LEU A 79 12.88 1.41 -2.06
CA LEU A 79 13.99 2.07 -1.40
C LEU A 79 15.29 1.29 -1.55
N SER A 80 16.39 1.99 -1.79
CA SER A 80 17.73 1.46 -1.60
C SER A 80 18.03 1.22 -0.11
N ASP A 81 19.01 0.38 0.21
CA ASP A 81 19.43 0.16 1.60
C ASP A 81 19.83 1.49 2.29
N ARG A 82 20.51 2.36 1.58
CA ARG A 82 20.89 3.68 2.09
C ARG A 82 19.68 4.55 2.48
N GLU A 83 18.66 4.59 1.64
CA GLU A 83 17.42 5.32 1.92
C GLU A 83 16.67 4.70 3.11
N VAL A 84 16.59 3.36 3.17
CA VAL A 84 16.00 2.67 4.31
C VAL A 84 16.72 3.05 5.62
N GLN A 85 18.06 3.00 5.65
CA GLN A 85 18.82 3.35 6.85
C GLN A 85 18.68 4.83 7.21
N LEU A 86 18.69 5.72 6.22
CA LEU A 86 18.50 7.16 6.43
C LEU A 86 17.13 7.45 7.09
N LEU A 87 16.06 6.96 6.50
CA LEU A 87 14.69 7.22 6.97
C LEU A 87 14.40 6.50 8.30
N ARG A 88 14.95 5.29 8.48
CA ARG A 88 14.90 4.55 9.73
C ARG A 88 15.57 5.33 10.86
N GLN A 89 16.79 5.82 10.64
CA GLN A 89 17.51 6.58 11.64
C GLN A 89 16.77 7.88 11.98
N ALA A 90 16.30 8.60 10.97
CA ALA A 90 15.50 9.81 11.19
C ALA A 90 14.26 9.54 12.04
N SER A 91 13.56 8.42 11.79
CA SER A 91 12.38 8.03 12.57
C SER A 91 12.73 7.73 14.04
N ILE A 92 13.85 7.06 14.29
CA ILE A 92 14.34 6.77 15.64
C ILE A 92 14.72 8.07 16.36
N ASP A 93 15.44 8.97 15.71
CA ASP A 93 15.89 10.24 16.30
C ASP A 93 14.71 11.15 16.65
N ILE A 94 13.69 11.21 15.79
CA ILE A 94 12.45 11.94 16.06
C ILE A 94 11.73 11.38 17.30
N VAL A 95 11.58 10.06 17.40
CA VAL A 95 10.89 9.41 18.52
C VAL A 95 11.66 9.62 19.83
N ARG A 96 12.99 9.65 19.77
CA ARG A 96 13.86 9.96 20.92
C ARG A 96 13.73 11.41 21.36
N GLU A 97 13.85 12.34 20.41
CA GLU A 97 13.77 13.77 20.69
C GLU A 97 12.42 14.18 21.29
N LEU A 98 11.34 13.60 20.78
CA LEU A 98 10.00 13.80 21.31
C LEU A 98 9.75 13.08 22.66
N GLY A 99 10.69 12.28 23.13
CA GLY A 99 10.55 11.54 24.39
C GLY A 99 9.41 10.52 24.39
N VAL A 100 8.99 10.02 23.22
CA VAL A 100 7.89 9.06 23.10
C VAL A 100 8.25 7.76 23.81
N ARG A 101 7.31 7.20 24.56
CA ARG A 101 7.38 5.87 25.18
C ARG A 101 6.20 5.04 24.70
N GLY A 102 6.47 3.87 24.09
CA GLY A 102 5.47 3.03 23.44
C GLY A 102 5.56 3.10 21.92
N GLY A 103 4.43 2.90 21.24
CA GLY A 103 4.34 2.90 19.77
C GLY A 103 4.23 4.29 19.18
N CYS A 104 4.88 4.48 18.06
CA CYS A 104 4.83 5.72 17.27
C CYS A 104 4.90 5.41 15.77
N ASN A 105 4.01 6.01 15.01
CA ASN A 105 4.07 5.99 13.55
C ASN A 105 4.74 7.29 13.07
N VAL A 106 5.73 7.17 12.21
CA VAL A 106 6.43 8.29 11.57
C VAL A 106 6.20 8.21 10.07
N GLN A 107 5.65 9.27 9.49
CA GLN A 107 5.37 9.39 8.05
C GLN A 107 6.32 10.40 7.42
N LEU A 108 6.94 9.99 6.33
CA LEU A 108 8.02 10.69 5.65
C LEU A 108 7.71 10.81 4.15
N ALA A 109 7.98 11.97 3.57
CA ALA A 109 8.02 12.16 2.13
C ALA A 109 9.47 12.07 1.66
N LEU A 110 9.77 11.19 0.72
CA LEU A 110 11.10 11.05 0.10
C LEU A 110 11.06 11.55 -1.34
N ASP A 111 11.96 12.45 -1.69
CA ASP A 111 12.15 12.91 -3.06
C ASP A 111 12.55 11.73 -3.96
N PRO A 112 11.81 11.43 -5.03
CA PRO A 112 12.12 10.28 -5.91
C PRO A 112 13.46 10.41 -6.66
N ASN A 113 14.06 11.60 -6.68
CA ASN A 113 15.29 11.90 -7.43
C ASN A 113 16.49 12.23 -6.54
N SER A 114 16.33 12.25 -5.22
CA SER A 114 17.42 12.54 -4.27
C SER A 114 17.13 11.91 -2.90
N GLU A 115 18.10 11.98 -2.00
CA GLU A 115 17.93 11.53 -0.60
C GLU A 115 17.25 12.58 0.30
N ARG A 116 16.71 13.65 -0.28
CA ARG A 116 16.00 14.67 0.49
C ARG A 116 14.65 14.14 0.93
N TYR A 117 14.36 14.31 2.20
CA TYR A 117 13.09 13.92 2.78
C TYR A 117 12.51 15.01 3.66
N TYR A 118 11.20 14.93 3.87
CA TYR A 118 10.47 15.74 4.85
C TYR A 118 9.66 14.85 5.78
N VAL A 119 9.49 15.29 7.02
CA VAL A 119 8.57 14.67 7.96
C VAL A 119 7.18 15.20 7.66
N ILE A 120 6.26 14.29 7.33
CA ILE A 120 4.85 14.64 7.08
C ILE A 120 4.12 14.73 8.42
N GLU A 121 4.19 13.64 9.19
CA GLU A 121 3.41 13.50 10.43
C GLU A 121 4.07 12.50 11.37
N VAL A 122 3.95 12.78 12.67
CA VAL A 122 4.39 11.89 13.75
C VAL A 122 3.20 11.60 14.65
N ASN A 123 2.83 10.33 14.76
CA ASN A 123 1.69 9.87 15.54
C ASN A 123 2.16 9.07 16.76
N PRO A 124 2.35 9.70 17.96
CA PRO A 124 2.85 9.02 19.17
C PRO A 124 1.74 8.18 19.83
N ARG A 125 1.18 7.28 19.09
CA ARG A 125 0.09 6.38 19.50
C ARG A 125 0.06 5.14 18.62
N VAL A 126 -0.57 4.08 19.10
CA VAL A 126 -0.95 2.93 18.29
C VAL A 126 -2.08 3.35 17.33
N SER A 127 -1.97 2.99 16.07
CA SER A 127 -2.84 3.40 14.98
C SER A 127 -3.27 2.23 14.09
N ARG A 128 -3.96 2.52 12.98
CA ARG A 128 -4.31 1.50 11.97
C ARG A 128 -3.05 0.91 11.31
N SER A 129 -2.04 1.75 11.02
CA SER A 129 -0.76 1.30 10.49
C SER A 129 -0.03 0.38 11.46
N SER A 130 -0.11 0.64 12.78
CA SER A 130 0.42 -0.27 13.79
C SER A 130 -0.28 -1.64 13.77
N ALA A 131 -1.59 -1.67 13.52
CA ALA A 131 -2.34 -2.91 13.36
C ALA A 131 -1.91 -3.67 12.08
N LEU A 132 -1.72 -2.95 10.97
CA LEU A 132 -1.18 -3.50 9.72
C LEU A 132 0.21 -4.08 9.95
N ALA A 133 1.14 -3.30 10.52
CA ALA A 133 2.50 -3.73 10.83
C ALA A 133 2.52 -4.95 11.77
N SER A 134 1.64 -4.99 12.78
CA SER A 134 1.54 -6.14 13.68
C SER A 134 1.11 -7.40 12.95
N LYS A 135 0.13 -7.32 12.05
CA LYS A 135 -0.32 -8.44 11.24
C LYS A 135 0.75 -8.86 10.22
N ALA A 136 1.42 -7.88 9.62
CA ALA A 136 2.47 -8.12 8.63
C ALA A 136 3.67 -8.86 9.21
N THR A 137 4.10 -8.48 10.41
CA THR A 137 5.34 -8.98 11.02
C THR A 137 5.14 -10.06 12.08
N GLY A 138 3.90 -10.21 12.58
CA GLY A 138 3.61 -11.02 13.75
C GLY A 138 4.02 -10.36 15.08
N TYR A 139 4.66 -9.18 15.05
CA TYR A 139 5.08 -8.46 16.24
C TYR A 139 3.89 -7.70 16.87
N PRO A 140 3.48 -8.00 18.11
CA PRO A 140 2.25 -7.48 18.69
C PRO A 140 2.46 -6.07 19.28
N ILE A 141 2.50 -5.04 18.44
CA ILE A 141 2.81 -3.65 18.81
C ILE A 141 1.94 -3.18 19.99
N ALA A 142 0.63 -3.35 19.92
CA ALA A 142 -0.28 -2.90 20.97
C ALA A 142 0.00 -3.56 22.32
N LYS A 143 0.25 -4.88 22.32
CA LYS A 143 0.60 -5.61 23.55
C LYS A 143 1.93 -5.15 24.15
N VAL A 144 2.93 -4.95 23.30
CA VAL A 144 4.25 -4.47 23.76
C VAL A 144 4.15 -3.04 24.25
N SER A 145 3.46 -2.14 23.53
CA SER A 145 3.22 -0.75 23.95
C SER A 145 2.50 -0.69 25.30
N SER A 146 1.50 -1.56 25.54
CA SER A 146 0.81 -1.61 26.83
C SER A 146 1.73 -2.04 27.97
N LYS A 147 2.68 -2.96 27.73
CA LYS A 147 3.69 -3.35 28.73
C LYS A 147 4.68 -2.22 29.00
N ILE A 148 5.11 -1.50 27.97
CA ILE A 148 5.97 -0.31 28.13
C ILE A 148 5.25 0.74 28.99
N ALA A 149 3.95 0.96 28.77
CA ALA A 149 3.15 1.93 29.50
C ALA A 149 3.07 1.63 31.01
N ILE A 150 3.16 0.36 31.43
CA ILE A 150 3.19 -0.06 32.83
C ILE A 150 4.62 -0.24 33.41
N GLY A 151 5.66 0.17 32.64
CA GLY A 151 7.04 0.29 33.12
C GLY A 151 8.00 -0.82 32.68
N TYR A 152 7.60 -1.76 31.85
CA TYR A 152 8.53 -2.75 31.29
C TYR A 152 9.40 -2.14 30.18
N ASN A 153 10.63 -2.58 30.10
CA ASN A 153 11.52 -2.29 28.99
C ASN A 153 11.47 -3.40 27.93
N LEU A 154 11.87 -3.10 26.70
CA LEU A 154 11.80 -4.05 25.56
C LEU A 154 12.63 -5.32 25.78
N ASP A 155 13.74 -5.22 26.50
CA ASP A 155 14.61 -6.35 26.88
C ASP A 155 14.01 -7.25 27.97
N GLU A 156 13.05 -6.75 28.74
CA GLU A 156 12.31 -7.51 29.75
C GLU A 156 11.07 -8.21 29.17
N ILE A 157 10.61 -7.77 27.99
CA ILE A 157 9.42 -8.31 27.34
C ILE A 157 9.82 -9.47 26.43
N GLN A 158 9.26 -10.67 26.68
CA GLN A 158 9.49 -11.82 25.81
C GLN A 158 8.93 -11.58 24.40
N ASN A 159 9.71 -11.91 23.38
CA ASN A 159 9.25 -11.89 21.99
C ASN A 159 8.12 -12.90 21.76
N ALA A 160 6.96 -12.42 21.33
CA ALA A 160 5.76 -13.23 21.20
C ALA A 160 5.86 -14.26 20.04
N VAL A 161 6.70 -14.00 19.04
CA VAL A 161 6.89 -14.87 17.87
C VAL A 161 7.86 -15.99 18.19
N THR A 162 9.07 -15.63 18.61
CA THR A 162 10.15 -16.61 18.87
C THR A 162 10.01 -17.33 20.20
N LYS A 163 9.43 -16.67 21.20
CA LYS A 163 9.32 -17.11 22.58
C LYS A 163 10.66 -17.43 23.27
N LYS A 164 11.77 -17.05 22.64
CA LYS A 164 13.13 -17.29 23.10
C LYS A 164 13.97 -16.03 23.23
N THR A 165 13.66 -15.01 22.45
CA THR A 165 14.33 -13.71 22.45
C THR A 165 13.48 -12.66 23.15
N THR A 166 13.97 -11.42 23.20
CA THR A 166 13.24 -10.28 23.76
C THR A 166 12.55 -9.46 22.67
N ALA A 167 11.70 -8.53 23.09
CA ALA A 167 11.00 -7.62 22.21
C ALA A 167 11.91 -6.56 21.55
N CYS A 168 13.20 -6.49 21.92
CA CYS A 168 14.19 -5.61 21.28
C CYS A 168 14.57 -6.03 19.87
N PHE A 169 14.28 -7.27 19.45
CA PHE A 169 14.65 -7.77 18.13
C PHE A 169 13.64 -7.31 17.08
N GLU A 170 14.11 -6.55 16.09
CA GLU A 170 13.33 -6.10 14.96
C GLU A 170 12.86 -7.30 14.10
N PRO A 171 11.59 -7.32 13.67
CA PRO A 171 11.12 -8.34 12.76
C PRO A 171 11.80 -8.25 11.40
N SER A 172 12.04 -9.40 10.79
CA SER A 172 12.50 -9.52 9.40
C SER A 172 11.53 -10.42 8.65
N ILE A 173 11.04 -9.97 7.51
CA ILE A 173 10.07 -10.71 6.69
C ILE A 173 10.61 -10.93 5.28
N ASP A 174 10.36 -12.11 4.72
CA ASP A 174 10.78 -12.54 3.38
C ASP A 174 9.60 -12.69 2.41
N TYR A 175 8.50 -11.99 2.69
CA TYR A 175 7.27 -11.96 1.92
C TYR A 175 6.78 -10.51 1.77
N VAL A 176 5.80 -10.30 0.93
CA VAL A 176 5.16 -9.00 0.72
C VAL A 176 3.77 -9.01 1.34
N VAL A 177 3.47 -7.96 2.08
CA VAL A 177 2.14 -7.68 2.59
C VAL A 177 1.58 -6.47 1.86
N LEU A 178 0.38 -6.59 1.33
CA LEU A 178 -0.31 -5.51 0.65
C LEU A 178 -1.62 -5.19 1.38
N LYS A 179 -1.72 -3.96 1.84
CA LYS A 179 -2.99 -3.37 2.29
C LYS A 179 -3.70 -2.79 1.09
N PHE A 180 -4.99 -3.09 0.91
CA PHE A 180 -5.83 -2.48 -0.10
C PHE A 180 -7.06 -1.87 0.57
N PRO A 181 -7.33 -0.56 0.42
CA PRO A 181 -8.49 0.10 1.04
C PRO A 181 -9.82 -0.37 0.45
N ARG A 182 -10.86 -0.30 1.27
CA ARG A 182 -12.25 -0.53 0.85
C ARG A 182 -13.03 0.76 1.02
N TRP A 183 -13.44 1.34 -0.10
CA TRP A 183 -14.25 2.56 -0.12
C TRP A 183 -15.73 2.19 -0.20
N PRO A 184 -16.62 2.90 0.51
CA PRO A 184 -18.04 2.58 0.58
C PRO A 184 -18.86 3.26 -0.54
N PHE A 185 -18.26 3.51 -1.71
CA PHE A 185 -18.93 4.22 -2.81
C PHE A 185 -20.07 3.42 -3.46
N ASP A 186 -20.07 2.10 -3.28
CA ASP A 186 -21.19 1.23 -3.61
C ASP A 186 -22.45 1.51 -2.75
N LYS A 187 -22.25 2.04 -1.54
CA LYS A 187 -23.33 2.44 -0.61
C LYS A 187 -23.67 3.92 -0.72
N PHE A 188 -22.70 4.75 -1.02
CA PHE A 188 -22.82 6.21 -1.13
C PHE A 188 -22.57 6.65 -2.57
N VAL A 189 -23.50 6.31 -3.45
CA VAL A 189 -23.38 6.51 -4.91
C VAL A 189 -23.27 7.97 -5.37
N THR A 190 -23.69 8.92 -4.53
CA THR A 190 -23.59 10.37 -4.80
C THR A 190 -22.35 11.01 -4.18
N ALA A 191 -21.51 10.23 -3.48
CA ALA A 191 -20.30 10.76 -2.87
C ALA A 191 -19.26 11.08 -3.95
N ASP A 192 -18.48 12.14 -3.71
CA ASP A 192 -17.28 12.41 -4.51
C ASP A 192 -16.24 11.29 -4.29
N ARG A 193 -15.86 10.63 -5.38
CA ARG A 193 -14.92 9.51 -5.39
C ARG A 193 -13.46 9.95 -5.47
N THR A 194 -13.19 11.25 -5.66
CA THR A 194 -11.82 11.78 -5.74
C THR A 194 -11.09 11.58 -4.41
N LEU A 195 -9.98 10.88 -4.42
CA LEU A 195 -9.13 10.67 -3.25
C LEU A 195 -8.17 11.86 -3.09
N GLY A 196 -7.88 12.21 -1.86
CA GLY A 196 -7.03 13.34 -1.51
C GLY A 196 -6.56 13.26 -0.06
N THR A 197 -6.32 14.41 0.56
CA THR A 197 -5.80 14.49 1.94
C THR A 197 -6.82 14.11 3.02
N GLN A 198 -8.10 13.93 2.67
CA GLN A 198 -9.14 13.47 3.60
C GLN A 198 -9.46 12.00 3.34
N MET A 199 -9.38 11.18 4.39
CA MET A 199 -9.65 9.76 4.29
C MET A 199 -11.14 9.48 4.00
N LYS A 200 -11.40 8.66 2.98
CA LYS A 200 -12.73 8.20 2.57
C LYS A 200 -12.95 6.70 2.78
N ALA A 201 -11.87 5.91 2.85
CA ALA A 201 -11.97 4.48 3.11
C ALA A 201 -12.55 4.17 4.49
N THR A 202 -13.43 3.16 4.55
CA THR A 202 -14.08 2.71 5.79
C THR A 202 -13.58 1.34 6.24
N GLY A 203 -12.85 0.64 5.39
CA GLY A 203 -12.27 -0.67 5.65
C GLY A 203 -11.03 -0.91 4.82
N GLU A 204 -10.42 -2.05 5.03
CA GLU A 204 -9.23 -2.48 4.31
C GLU A 204 -9.13 -3.99 4.29
N VAL A 205 -8.48 -4.53 3.28
CA VAL A 205 -8.01 -5.92 3.25
C VAL A 205 -6.50 -5.97 3.31
N MET A 206 -5.98 -7.07 3.81
CA MET A 206 -4.55 -7.34 3.84
C MET A 206 -4.27 -8.68 3.18
N ALA A 207 -3.40 -8.67 2.17
CA ALA A 207 -2.94 -9.87 1.50
C ALA A 207 -1.46 -10.10 1.79
N ILE A 208 -1.11 -11.34 2.08
CA ILE A 208 0.28 -11.78 2.32
C ILE A 208 0.62 -12.80 1.24
N GLU A 209 1.68 -12.53 0.48
CA GLU A 209 2.18 -13.41 -0.58
C GLU A 209 3.70 -13.20 -0.78
N ARG A 210 4.32 -14.07 -1.59
CA ARG A 210 5.76 -13.96 -1.87
C ARG A 210 6.12 -12.87 -2.88
N THR A 211 5.15 -12.41 -3.67
CA THR A 211 5.34 -11.35 -4.68
C THR A 211 4.21 -10.33 -4.61
N LEU A 212 4.50 -9.11 -5.04
CA LEU A 212 3.49 -8.05 -5.06
C LEU A 212 2.34 -8.38 -6.00
N GLU A 213 2.62 -8.98 -7.15
CA GLU A 213 1.61 -9.40 -8.12
C GLU A 213 0.60 -10.36 -7.49
N ALA A 214 1.09 -11.36 -6.76
CA ALA A 214 0.24 -12.34 -6.10
C ALA A 214 -0.56 -11.70 -4.94
N ALA A 215 0.08 -10.82 -4.15
CA ALA A 215 -0.57 -10.08 -3.08
C ALA A 215 -1.69 -9.17 -3.61
N MET A 216 -1.44 -8.47 -4.74
CA MET A 216 -2.42 -7.59 -5.38
C MET A 216 -3.66 -8.37 -5.85
N LEU A 217 -3.46 -9.44 -6.59
CA LEU A 217 -4.56 -10.28 -7.07
C LEU A 217 -5.34 -10.92 -5.91
N LYS A 218 -4.66 -11.30 -4.83
CA LYS A 218 -5.30 -11.83 -3.62
C LYS A 218 -6.12 -10.75 -2.89
N ALA A 219 -5.56 -9.55 -2.76
CA ALA A 219 -6.25 -8.42 -2.14
C ALA A 219 -7.54 -8.07 -2.88
N ILE A 220 -7.51 -7.96 -4.21
CA ILE A 220 -8.68 -7.65 -5.04
C ILE A 220 -9.81 -8.66 -4.79
N ARG A 221 -9.50 -9.95 -4.78
CA ARG A 221 -10.51 -10.99 -4.47
C ARG A 221 -11.10 -10.86 -3.06
N SER A 222 -10.33 -10.29 -2.13
CA SER A 222 -10.75 -10.11 -0.73
C SER A 222 -11.55 -8.84 -0.49
N LEU A 223 -11.59 -7.90 -1.45
CA LEU A 223 -12.33 -6.63 -1.33
C LEU A 223 -13.85 -6.81 -1.40
N GLU A 224 -14.34 -7.96 -1.88
CA GLU A 224 -15.78 -8.23 -2.05
C GLU A 224 -16.51 -7.18 -2.91
N ILE A 225 -15.85 -6.75 -3.99
CA ILE A 225 -16.39 -5.81 -4.99
C ILE A 225 -16.83 -6.49 -6.29
N GLY A 226 -16.96 -7.82 -6.26
CA GLY A 226 -17.35 -8.61 -7.44
C GLY A 226 -16.23 -8.88 -8.44
N LEU A 227 -15.01 -8.37 -8.20
CA LEU A 227 -13.86 -8.56 -9.08
C LEU A 227 -12.96 -9.71 -8.59
N THR A 228 -12.42 -10.47 -9.53
CA THR A 228 -11.51 -11.59 -9.26
C THR A 228 -10.06 -11.31 -9.60
N HIS A 229 -9.80 -10.24 -10.36
CA HIS A 229 -8.47 -9.81 -10.82
C HIS A 229 -8.45 -8.32 -11.22
N LEU A 230 -7.36 -7.83 -11.79
CA LEU A 230 -7.16 -6.44 -12.22
C LEU A 230 -7.89 -6.08 -13.53
N GLU A 231 -9.09 -6.59 -13.71
CA GLU A 231 -9.93 -6.28 -14.88
C GLU A 231 -11.31 -5.83 -14.40
N MET A 232 -11.73 -4.66 -14.86
CA MET A 232 -13.03 -4.09 -14.57
C MET A 232 -13.81 -4.01 -15.89
N PRO A 233 -14.93 -4.75 -16.04
CA PRO A 233 -15.64 -4.85 -17.30
C PRO A 233 -16.04 -3.50 -17.89
N GLU A 234 -16.45 -2.55 -17.06
CA GLU A 234 -16.90 -1.23 -17.45
C GLU A 234 -15.81 -0.42 -18.17
N LEU A 235 -14.55 -0.64 -17.86
CA LEU A 235 -13.43 0.04 -18.50
C LEU A 235 -13.19 -0.41 -19.95
N LYS A 236 -13.64 -1.63 -20.30
CA LYS A 236 -13.51 -2.15 -21.66
C LYS A 236 -14.39 -1.43 -22.67
N GLU A 237 -15.50 -0.85 -22.21
CA GLU A 237 -16.45 -0.11 -23.03
C GLU A 237 -15.95 1.30 -23.39
N LEU A 238 -14.94 1.80 -22.68
CA LEU A 238 -14.36 3.13 -22.88
C LEU A 238 -13.41 3.15 -24.08
N SER A 239 -13.35 4.28 -24.79
CA SER A 239 -12.36 4.53 -25.85
C SER A 239 -10.93 4.68 -25.26
N ASP A 240 -9.93 4.63 -26.14
CA ASP A 240 -8.53 4.81 -25.72
C ASP A 240 -8.29 6.23 -25.18
N GLU A 241 -8.97 7.24 -25.74
CA GLU A 241 -8.93 8.62 -25.28
C GLU A 241 -9.53 8.76 -23.89
N GLU A 242 -10.66 8.11 -23.61
CA GLU A 242 -11.30 8.12 -22.29
C GLU A 242 -10.43 7.42 -21.24
N ILE A 243 -9.81 6.29 -21.56
CA ILE A 243 -8.87 5.61 -20.65
C ILE A 243 -7.67 6.51 -20.36
N ARG A 244 -7.06 7.15 -21.38
CA ARG A 244 -5.94 8.08 -21.19
C ARG A 244 -6.33 9.26 -20.29
N ALA A 245 -7.49 9.85 -20.50
CA ALA A 245 -8.00 10.94 -19.68
C ALA A 245 -8.24 10.50 -18.22
N ARG A 246 -8.61 9.24 -17.99
CA ARG A 246 -8.84 8.71 -16.63
C ARG A 246 -7.57 8.38 -15.86
N ILE A 247 -6.41 8.23 -16.50
CA ILE A 247 -5.14 7.92 -15.81
C ILE A 247 -4.79 9.01 -14.77
N SER A 248 -5.08 10.28 -15.07
CA SER A 248 -4.82 11.41 -14.17
C SER A 248 -5.78 11.50 -13.00
N LYS A 249 -6.94 10.81 -13.06
CA LYS A 249 -7.94 10.85 -12.01
C LYS A 249 -7.54 10.00 -10.82
N ILE A 250 -7.49 10.60 -9.65
CA ILE A 250 -7.16 9.92 -8.41
C ILE A 250 -8.45 9.48 -7.73
N ASP A 251 -8.86 8.24 -7.97
CA ASP A 251 -10.06 7.64 -7.39
C ASP A 251 -9.85 6.16 -7.03
N ASP A 252 -10.89 5.52 -6.50
CA ASP A 252 -10.87 4.10 -6.10
C ASP A 252 -10.74 3.11 -7.28
N GLU A 253 -10.95 3.56 -8.52
CA GLU A 253 -10.78 2.75 -9.74
C GLU A 253 -9.39 2.91 -10.38
N ARG A 254 -8.57 3.85 -9.89
CA ARG A 254 -7.27 4.21 -10.48
C ARG A 254 -6.39 3.03 -10.85
N ILE A 255 -6.26 2.03 -9.97
CA ILE A 255 -5.41 0.87 -10.22
C ILE A 255 -5.90 0.02 -11.39
N PHE A 256 -7.22 -0.10 -11.56
CA PHE A 256 -7.84 -0.82 -12.68
C PHE A 256 -7.69 -0.04 -13.99
N VAL A 257 -7.81 1.29 -13.94
CA VAL A 257 -7.56 2.18 -15.10
C VAL A 257 -6.11 2.07 -15.55
N VAL A 258 -5.14 2.08 -14.63
CA VAL A 258 -3.71 1.86 -14.93
C VAL A 258 -3.50 0.50 -15.60
N ALA A 259 -4.10 -0.56 -15.07
CA ALA A 259 -4.00 -1.89 -15.67
C ALA A 259 -4.60 -1.94 -17.10
N GLU A 260 -5.75 -1.29 -17.30
CA GLU A 260 -6.40 -1.22 -18.62
C GLU A 260 -5.58 -0.39 -19.61
N ALA A 261 -5.01 0.74 -19.18
CA ALA A 261 -4.11 1.55 -20.01
C ALA A 261 -2.89 0.73 -20.47
N LEU A 262 -2.29 -0.06 -19.58
CA LEU A 262 -1.18 -0.96 -19.93
C LEU A 262 -1.60 -2.05 -20.92
N ARG A 263 -2.83 -2.61 -20.82
CA ARG A 263 -3.38 -3.58 -21.79
C ARG A 263 -3.52 -2.97 -23.19
N ARG A 264 -3.87 -1.68 -23.26
CA ARG A 264 -4.01 -0.93 -24.53
C ARG A 264 -2.69 -0.39 -25.05
N GLY A 265 -1.56 -0.68 -24.39
CA GLY A 265 -0.23 -0.32 -24.86
C GLY A 265 0.22 1.09 -24.49
N VAL A 266 -0.45 1.76 -23.55
CA VAL A 266 0.07 3.00 -22.96
C VAL A 266 1.37 2.65 -22.25
N SER A 267 2.43 3.42 -22.49
CA SER A 267 3.75 3.11 -21.93
C SER A 267 3.81 3.31 -20.42
N LEU A 268 4.65 2.52 -19.77
CA LEU A 268 4.90 2.66 -18.33
C LEU A 268 5.41 4.07 -17.98
N GLU A 269 6.25 4.66 -18.84
CA GLU A 269 6.78 6.01 -18.65
C GLU A 269 5.67 7.06 -18.71
N GLU A 270 4.78 6.99 -19.69
CA GLU A 270 3.64 7.89 -19.80
C GLU A 270 2.74 7.83 -18.56
N ILE A 271 2.44 6.61 -18.08
CA ILE A 271 1.64 6.44 -16.87
C ILE A 271 2.38 6.98 -15.64
N HIS A 272 3.69 6.76 -15.53
CA HIS A 272 4.49 7.30 -14.45
C HIS A 272 4.48 8.84 -14.44
N GLU A 273 4.70 9.47 -15.60
CA GLU A 273 4.70 10.93 -15.73
C GLU A 273 3.36 11.56 -15.31
N ILE A 274 2.24 10.89 -15.61
CA ILE A 274 0.90 11.38 -15.25
C ILE A 274 0.58 11.13 -13.78
N THR A 275 0.94 9.95 -13.25
CA THR A 275 0.46 9.48 -11.95
C THR A 275 1.47 9.68 -10.84
N MET A 276 2.73 9.83 -11.15
CA MET A 276 3.88 9.80 -10.25
C MET A 276 4.00 8.48 -9.44
N ILE A 277 3.22 7.46 -9.78
CA ILE A 277 3.39 6.11 -9.20
C ILE A 277 4.77 5.58 -9.61
N ASP A 278 5.51 5.03 -8.64
CA ASP A 278 6.85 4.51 -8.92
C ASP A 278 6.83 3.44 -10.01
N ARG A 279 7.80 3.51 -10.92
CA ARG A 279 7.96 2.59 -12.05
C ARG A 279 7.98 1.12 -11.63
N TRP A 280 8.52 0.85 -10.48
CA TRP A 280 8.58 -0.51 -9.95
C TRP A 280 7.17 -1.08 -9.72
N PHE A 281 6.25 -0.30 -9.11
CA PHE A 281 4.86 -0.72 -8.93
C PHE A 281 4.14 -0.89 -10.26
N LEU A 282 4.32 0.04 -11.19
CA LEU A 282 3.76 -0.04 -12.54
C LEU A 282 4.28 -1.29 -13.29
N GLN A 283 5.57 -1.63 -13.12
CA GLN A 283 6.13 -2.85 -13.72
C GLN A 283 5.47 -4.12 -13.14
N LYS A 284 5.09 -4.13 -11.86
CA LYS A 284 4.37 -5.25 -11.25
C LYS A 284 2.97 -5.43 -11.84
N ILE A 285 2.27 -4.33 -12.10
CA ILE A 285 0.98 -4.35 -12.79
C ILE A 285 1.17 -4.84 -14.25
N LEU A 286 2.17 -4.32 -14.94
CA LEU A 286 2.49 -4.76 -16.30
C LEU A 286 2.83 -6.26 -16.37
N ASN A 287 3.48 -6.81 -15.35
CA ASN A 287 3.76 -8.25 -15.30
C ASN A 287 2.46 -9.08 -15.26
N ILE A 288 1.46 -8.62 -14.53
CA ILE A 288 0.13 -9.25 -14.49
C ILE A 288 -0.50 -9.19 -15.90
N VAL A 289 -0.53 -8.01 -16.52
CA VAL A 289 -1.08 -7.80 -17.87
C VAL A 289 -0.37 -8.67 -18.92
N LYS A 290 0.97 -8.77 -18.86
CA LYS A 290 1.73 -9.67 -19.73
C LYS A 290 1.36 -11.14 -19.54
N MET A 291 1.12 -11.56 -18.31
CA MET A 291 0.69 -12.94 -18.03
C MET A 291 -0.72 -13.21 -18.53
N GLU A 292 -1.64 -12.24 -18.48
CA GLU A 292 -2.96 -12.33 -19.10
C GLU A 292 -2.84 -12.56 -20.63
N THR A 293 -1.94 -11.83 -21.29
CA THR A 293 -1.68 -12.00 -22.72
C THR A 293 -1.17 -13.41 -23.02
N VAL A 294 -0.22 -13.93 -22.25
CA VAL A 294 0.28 -15.31 -22.40
C VAL A 294 -0.87 -16.32 -22.26
N LEU A 295 -1.73 -16.16 -21.24
CA LEU A 295 -2.87 -17.04 -21.00
C LEU A 295 -3.91 -17.00 -22.13
N LYS A 296 -4.06 -15.86 -22.83
CA LYS A 296 -5.01 -15.69 -23.94
C LYS A 296 -4.47 -16.21 -25.29
N THR A 297 -3.15 -16.14 -25.49
CA THR A 297 -2.56 -16.34 -26.83
C THR A 297 -1.73 -17.62 -26.98
N GLU A 298 -1.20 -18.15 -25.88
CA GLU A 298 -0.33 -19.34 -25.93
C GLU A 298 -1.08 -20.61 -25.53
N PRO A 299 -0.74 -21.76 -26.12
CA PRO A 299 -1.26 -23.05 -25.67
C PRO A 299 -0.89 -23.30 -24.20
N MET A 300 -1.89 -23.70 -23.41
CA MET A 300 -1.66 -23.95 -21.97
C MET A 300 -0.70 -25.12 -21.75
N THR A 301 0.42 -24.86 -21.11
CA THR A 301 1.41 -25.84 -20.66
C THR A 301 1.49 -25.91 -19.14
N LYS A 302 2.14 -26.95 -18.63
CA LYS A 302 2.42 -27.09 -17.19
C LYS A 302 3.21 -25.90 -16.62
N GLU A 303 4.17 -25.39 -17.39
CA GLU A 303 5.03 -24.26 -17.03
C GLU A 303 4.23 -22.97 -16.94
N ILE A 304 3.39 -22.69 -17.96
CA ILE A 304 2.49 -21.51 -17.97
C ILE A 304 1.52 -21.58 -16.80
N MET A 305 0.88 -22.73 -16.59
CA MET A 305 -0.02 -22.93 -15.45
C MET A 305 0.68 -22.65 -14.11
N ARG A 306 1.89 -23.21 -13.93
CA ARG A 306 2.67 -23.00 -12.70
C ARG A 306 3.04 -21.52 -12.51
N LYS A 307 3.45 -20.84 -13.56
CA LYS A 307 3.78 -19.42 -13.54
C LYS A 307 2.55 -18.57 -13.17
N ALA A 308 1.41 -18.80 -13.82
CA ALA A 308 0.16 -18.11 -13.52
C ALA A 308 -0.29 -18.34 -12.06
N LYS A 309 -0.22 -19.58 -11.57
CA LYS A 309 -0.57 -19.89 -10.18
C LYS A 309 0.37 -19.23 -9.17
N ARG A 310 1.67 -19.18 -9.42
CA ARG A 310 2.63 -18.45 -8.58
C ARG A 310 2.41 -16.95 -8.57
N MET A 311 1.91 -16.41 -9.68
CA MET A 311 1.53 -15.00 -9.81
C MET A 311 0.17 -14.67 -9.16
N GLY A 312 -0.53 -15.66 -8.61
CA GLY A 312 -1.79 -15.47 -7.90
C GLY A 312 -3.07 -15.54 -8.73
N PHE A 313 -2.99 -15.93 -10.01
CA PHE A 313 -4.18 -16.09 -10.85
C PHE A 313 -5.09 -17.19 -10.30
N ALA A 314 -6.37 -16.88 -10.12
CA ALA A 314 -7.39 -17.84 -9.68
C ALA A 314 -7.74 -18.82 -10.81
N ASP A 315 -8.17 -20.04 -10.46
CA ASP A 315 -8.54 -21.04 -11.47
C ASP A 315 -9.71 -20.57 -12.35
N VAL A 316 -10.62 -19.75 -11.81
CA VAL A 316 -11.72 -19.14 -12.57
C VAL A 316 -11.18 -18.18 -13.66
N VAL A 317 -10.26 -17.30 -13.32
CA VAL A 317 -9.67 -16.32 -14.25
C VAL A 317 -8.86 -17.01 -15.34
N ILE A 318 -8.07 -18.04 -14.97
CA ILE A 318 -7.36 -18.85 -15.97
C ILE A 318 -8.36 -19.50 -16.92
N GLY A 319 -9.46 -20.05 -16.36
CA GLY A 319 -10.52 -20.67 -17.16
C GLY A 319 -11.15 -19.72 -18.17
N GLU A 320 -11.45 -18.51 -17.76
CA GLU A 320 -11.99 -17.46 -18.64
C GLU A 320 -11.05 -17.18 -19.84
N TYR A 321 -9.74 -17.11 -19.60
CA TYR A 321 -8.77 -16.83 -20.65
C TYR A 321 -8.53 -18.00 -21.62
N ILE A 322 -8.63 -19.24 -21.13
CA ILE A 322 -8.37 -20.43 -21.97
C ILE A 322 -9.66 -21.16 -22.45
N GLY A 323 -10.83 -20.56 -22.20
CA GLY A 323 -12.13 -21.12 -22.59
C GLY A 323 -12.51 -22.41 -21.87
N LYS A 324 -12.16 -22.53 -20.56
CA LYS A 324 -12.47 -23.69 -19.72
C LYS A 324 -13.19 -23.31 -18.44
N GLN A 325 -13.97 -24.25 -17.90
CA GLN A 325 -14.59 -24.06 -16.59
C GLN A 325 -13.54 -24.14 -15.47
N MET A 326 -13.77 -23.41 -14.36
CA MET A 326 -12.89 -23.41 -13.20
C MET A 326 -12.50 -24.82 -12.71
N MET A 327 -13.46 -25.76 -12.70
CA MET A 327 -13.22 -27.12 -12.23
C MET A 327 -12.34 -27.93 -13.19
N GLU A 328 -12.40 -27.66 -14.49
CA GLU A 328 -11.48 -28.26 -15.47
C GLU A 328 -10.05 -27.76 -15.27
N VAL A 329 -9.87 -26.43 -15.06
CA VAL A 329 -8.57 -25.86 -14.72
C VAL A 329 -8.02 -26.48 -13.43
N ARG A 330 -8.87 -26.62 -12.42
CA ARG A 330 -8.49 -27.27 -11.15
C ARG A 330 -8.05 -28.72 -11.34
N ALA A 331 -8.78 -29.51 -12.13
CA ALA A 331 -8.39 -30.88 -12.45
C ALA A 331 -7.05 -30.91 -13.18
N MET A 332 -6.90 -30.13 -14.27
CA MET A 332 -5.70 -30.05 -15.07
C MET A 332 -4.45 -29.72 -14.24
N ARG A 333 -4.52 -28.68 -13.37
CA ARG A 333 -3.35 -28.33 -12.56
C ARG A 333 -2.99 -29.38 -11.52
N LYS A 334 -4.00 -30.09 -10.97
CA LYS A 334 -3.75 -31.19 -10.03
C LYS A 334 -3.08 -32.37 -10.71
N ASP A 335 -3.52 -32.73 -11.91
CA ASP A 335 -2.90 -33.79 -12.70
C ASP A 335 -1.44 -33.47 -13.04
N TRP A 336 -1.10 -32.18 -13.17
CA TRP A 336 0.28 -31.73 -13.35
C TRP A 336 1.05 -31.59 -12.02
N GLY A 337 0.46 -31.93 -10.87
CA GLY A 337 1.08 -31.80 -9.56
C GLY A 337 1.25 -30.35 -9.11
N ILE A 338 0.40 -29.43 -9.62
CA ILE A 338 0.38 -28.01 -9.20
C ILE A 338 -0.69 -27.86 -8.12
N ILE A 339 -0.26 -27.99 -6.89
CA ILE A 339 -1.09 -27.90 -5.68
C ILE A 339 -0.55 -26.80 -4.77
N PRO A 340 -1.40 -26.15 -3.93
CA PRO A 340 -0.93 -25.25 -2.89
C PRO A 340 0.01 -25.99 -1.93
N THR A 341 1.05 -25.28 -1.48
CA THR A 341 1.93 -25.71 -0.39
C THR A 341 1.86 -24.65 0.69
N TYR A 342 1.67 -25.08 1.93
CA TYR A 342 1.56 -24.22 3.11
C TYR A 342 2.79 -24.35 3.99
#